data_d402ccbf592503420dadba2abc569083
#
_entry.id   d402ccbf592503420dadba2abc569083
#
_cell.length_a   1.000
_cell.length_b   1.000
_cell.length_c   1.000
_cell.angle_alpha   90.00
_cell.angle_beta   90.00
_cell.angle_gamma   90.00
#
_symmetry.space_group_name_H-M   'P 1'
#
loop_
_entity.id
_entity.type
_entity.pdbx_description
1 polymer ?
#
loop_
_entity_poly.entity_id
_entity_poly.type
_entity_poly.pdbx_seq_one_letter_code
_entity_poly.pdbx_strand_id
1 'polypeptide(L)'
;GADAEMVRIGMCSDKRIGSQFLFPGLGYGGSCFPKDVKALLKTAKDNNCGYRLIESADEVNKEQRVIFINKILHKYGQNLSGKTFAVWGLTFKPKTNDMRMSPAITIINALLEHGGKVQAYDPKGFEQAKTIWKDKITYAKSSYEALEGADCMLLLTEWNEFRRPDFDKIKDMLKTPVIFDGRNQYDAERMKQRGFEYICVGRKY
;
A
#
# COMPACT_ATOMS: atom_id res chain seq x y z
N GLY A 1 14.96 -6.18 10.97
CA GLY A 1 15.34 -7.34 10.17
C GLY A 1 14.55 -8.60 10.47
N ALA A 2 13.57 -8.58 11.42
CA ALA A 2 12.66 -9.69 11.67
C ALA A 2 11.59 -9.79 10.56
N ASP A 3 11.03 -11.00 10.36
CA ASP A 3 9.86 -11.20 9.51
C ASP A 3 8.61 -10.69 10.24
N ALA A 4 7.95 -9.68 9.66
CA ALA A 4 6.79 -9.04 10.29
C ALA A 4 5.60 -10.01 10.47
N GLU A 5 5.44 -11.00 9.59
CA GLU A 5 4.37 -11.99 9.73
C GLU A 5 4.65 -12.97 10.87
N MET A 6 5.90 -13.40 11.05
CA MET A 6 6.28 -14.23 12.20
C MET A 6 6.10 -13.50 13.51
N VAL A 7 6.44 -12.20 13.56
CA VAL A 7 6.17 -11.34 14.73
C VAL A 7 4.67 -11.23 14.99
N ARG A 8 3.87 -10.99 13.94
CA ARG A 8 2.40 -10.95 14.03
C ARG A 8 1.83 -12.26 14.59
N ILE A 9 2.24 -13.40 14.04
CA ILE A 9 1.79 -14.71 14.50
C ILE A 9 2.11 -14.90 15.99
N GLY A 10 3.35 -14.59 16.40
CA GLY A 10 3.77 -14.69 17.79
C GLY A 10 2.92 -13.82 18.72
N MET A 11 2.72 -12.54 18.39
CA MET A 11 1.88 -11.62 19.18
C MET A 11 0.40 -12.04 19.20
N CYS A 12 -0.13 -12.44 18.07
CA CYS A 12 -1.55 -12.82 17.92
C CYS A 12 -1.88 -14.22 18.49
N SER A 13 -0.87 -15.00 18.93
CA SER A 13 -1.10 -16.25 19.67
C SER A 13 -1.69 -16.01 21.05
N ASP A 14 -1.51 -14.80 21.62
CA ASP A 14 -2.20 -14.39 22.83
C ASP A 14 -3.71 -14.20 22.54
N LYS A 15 -4.55 -14.91 23.27
CA LYS A 15 -6.03 -14.88 23.10
C LYS A 15 -6.64 -13.48 23.30
N ARG A 16 -5.98 -12.60 24.07
CA ARG A 16 -6.43 -11.21 24.31
C ARG A 16 -6.27 -10.33 23.06
N ILE A 17 -5.31 -10.64 22.19
CA ILE A 17 -5.07 -9.95 20.93
C ILE A 17 -5.83 -10.64 19.80
N GLY A 18 -5.61 -11.94 19.62
CA GLY A 18 -6.24 -12.75 18.59
C GLY A 18 -5.68 -12.52 17.18
N SER A 19 -5.98 -13.46 16.29
CA SER A 19 -5.43 -13.50 14.92
C SER A 19 -6.07 -12.52 13.93
N GLN A 20 -7.09 -11.77 14.35
CA GLN A 20 -7.85 -10.88 13.47
C GLN A 20 -7.24 -9.48 13.31
N PHE A 21 -6.12 -9.22 13.98
CA PHE A 21 -5.49 -7.90 14.06
C PHE A 21 -4.00 -7.94 13.72
N LEU A 22 -3.37 -6.78 13.78
CA LEU A 22 -1.93 -6.53 13.60
C LEU A 22 -1.38 -6.95 12.23
N PHE A 23 -2.20 -6.89 11.19
CA PHE A 23 -1.73 -7.11 9.82
C PHE A 23 -0.77 -6.00 9.41
N PRO A 24 0.46 -6.33 8.96
CA PRO A 24 1.40 -5.34 8.48
C PRO A 24 0.86 -4.64 7.22
N GLY A 25 1.26 -3.38 7.02
CA GLY A 25 0.78 -2.61 5.89
C GLY A 25 1.54 -1.30 5.69
N LEU A 26 0.97 -0.44 4.84
CA LEU A 26 1.54 0.86 4.43
C LEU A 26 1.32 1.99 5.44
N GLY A 27 0.86 1.66 6.64
CA GLY A 27 0.44 2.60 7.65
C GLY A 27 -1.07 2.86 7.62
N TYR A 28 -1.56 3.51 8.67
CA TYR A 28 -2.98 3.85 8.80
C TYR A 28 -3.35 5.11 8.01
N GLY A 29 -4.60 5.17 7.61
CA GLY A 29 -5.22 6.30 6.93
C GLY A 29 -6.68 6.47 7.40
N GLY A 30 -7.49 7.13 6.59
CA GLY A 30 -8.89 7.40 6.88
C GLY A 30 -9.12 8.71 7.61
N SER A 31 -10.38 8.98 7.95
CA SER A 31 -10.81 10.26 8.49
C SER A 31 -10.70 10.39 10.01
N CYS A 32 -10.84 9.29 10.75
CA CYS A 32 -10.90 9.32 12.21
C CYS A 32 -9.51 9.22 12.84
N PHE A 33 -8.83 8.08 12.65
CA PHE A 33 -7.61 7.77 13.36
C PHE A 33 -6.48 8.81 13.17
N PRO A 34 -6.14 9.25 11.94
CA PRO A 34 -5.11 10.28 11.77
C PRO A 34 -5.51 11.63 12.39
N LYS A 35 -6.78 11.99 12.33
CA LYS A 35 -7.30 13.23 12.93
C LYS A 35 -7.21 13.19 14.45
N ASP A 36 -7.62 12.06 15.05
CA ASP A 36 -7.68 11.92 16.51
C ASP A 36 -6.27 11.86 17.13
N VAL A 37 -5.32 11.17 16.45
CA VAL A 37 -3.91 11.19 16.84
C VAL A 37 -3.34 12.61 16.83
N LYS A 38 -3.58 13.37 15.74
CA LYS A 38 -3.11 14.76 15.63
C LYS A 38 -3.75 15.67 16.68
N ALA A 39 -5.05 15.49 16.94
CA ALA A 39 -5.77 16.26 17.97
C ALA A 39 -5.20 15.99 19.36
N LEU A 40 -4.93 14.71 19.69
CA LEU A 40 -4.34 14.32 20.96
C LEU A 40 -2.94 14.91 21.14
N LEU A 41 -2.08 14.83 20.10
CA LEU A 41 -0.75 15.44 20.13
C LEU A 41 -0.81 16.97 20.31
N LYS A 42 -1.76 17.64 19.65
CA LYS A 42 -1.99 19.08 19.80
C LYS A 42 -2.39 19.41 21.23
N THR A 43 -3.38 18.70 21.79
CA THR A 43 -3.83 18.88 23.17
C THR A 43 -2.71 18.68 24.18
N ALA A 44 -1.88 17.64 23.98
CA ALA A 44 -0.74 17.38 24.82
C ALA A 44 0.28 18.53 24.81
N LYS A 45 0.59 19.02 23.62
CA LYS A 45 1.51 20.16 23.44
C LYS A 45 0.98 21.43 24.11
N ASP A 46 -0.30 21.71 23.94
CA ASP A 46 -0.94 22.91 24.51
C ASP A 46 -0.98 22.86 26.06
N ASN A 47 -0.94 21.67 26.66
CA ASN A 47 -0.93 21.45 28.11
C ASN A 47 0.46 21.09 28.65
N ASN A 48 1.53 21.23 27.85
CA ASN A 48 2.91 20.85 28.25
C ASN A 48 3.05 19.41 28.74
N CYS A 49 2.24 18.49 28.21
CA CYS A 49 2.33 17.05 28.49
C CYS A 49 3.14 16.36 27.39
N GLY A 50 4.01 15.44 27.79
CA GLY A 50 4.79 14.64 26.84
C GLY A 50 4.02 13.40 26.38
N TYR A 51 3.81 13.24 25.05
CA TYR A 51 3.16 12.06 24.45
C TYR A 51 4.10 11.34 23.46
N ARG A 52 5.31 11.04 23.93
CA ARG A 52 6.41 10.49 23.10
C ARG A 52 6.01 9.24 22.31
N LEU A 53 5.29 8.30 22.90
CA LEU A 53 4.90 7.07 22.22
C LEU A 53 3.94 7.32 21.04
N ILE A 54 2.98 8.23 21.21
CA ILE A 54 1.99 8.56 20.16
C ILE A 54 2.66 9.38 19.05
N GLU A 55 3.55 10.29 19.41
CA GLU A 55 4.35 11.07 18.46
C GLU A 55 5.21 10.16 17.60
N SER A 56 5.97 9.25 18.22
CA SER A 56 6.78 8.26 17.51
C SER A 56 5.93 7.34 16.63
N ALA A 57 4.73 6.95 17.08
CA ALA A 57 3.82 6.15 16.26
C ALA A 57 3.34 6.90 15.00
N ASP A 58 3.04 8.20 15.10
CA ASP A 58 2.65 9.02 13.94
C ASP A 58 3.82 9.23 12.97
N GLU A 59 5.04 9.39 13.48
CA GLU A 59 6.27 9.48 12.69
C GLU A 59 6.54 8.17 11.92
N VAL A 60 6.56 7.03 12.61
CA VAL A 60 6.72 5.71 11.99
C VAL A 60 5.65 5.45 10.94
N ASN A 61 4.40 5.88 11.18
CA ASN A 61 3.33 5.75 10.19
C ASN A 61 3.61 6.54 8.89
N LYS A 62 4.26 7.69 8.97
CA LYS A 62 4.69 8.47 7.79
C LYS A 62 5.87 7.79 7.10
N GLU A 63 6.87 7.37 7.86
CA GLU A 63 8.07 6.70 7.36
C GLU A 63 7.74 5.40 6.61
N GLN A 64 6.73 4.66 7.06
CA GLN A 64 6.33 3.40 6.45
C GLN A 64 5.99 3.54 4.96
N ARG A 65 5.40 4.65 4.54
CA ARG A 65 5.11 4.95 3.13
C ARG A 65 6.38 5.24 2.34
N VAL A 66 7.30 5.97 2.95
CA VAL A 66 8.62 6.28 2.35
C VAL A 66 9.44 5.00 2.17
N ILE A 67 9.42 4.11 3.16
CA ILE A 67 10.10 2.80 3.06
C ILE A 67 9.57 2.00 1.86
N PHE A 68 8.25 1.99 1.65
CA PHE A 68 7.66 1.28 0.52
C PHE A 68 8.02 1.93 -0.83
N ILE A 69 7.98 3.26 -0.92
CA ILE A 69 8.42 4.01 -2.11
C ILE A 69 9.89 3.70 -2.42
N ASN A 70 10.75 3.69 -1.40
CA ASN A 70 12.18 3.39 -1.56
C ASN A 70 12.44 1.98 -2.11
N LYS A 71 11.59 0.99 -1.80
CA LYS A 71 11.67 -0.34 -2.43
C LYS A 71 11.43 -0.28 -3.93
N ILE A 72 10.46 0.53 -4.37
CA ILE A 72 10.17 0.72 -5.80
C ILE A 72 11.34 1.44 -6.48
N LEU A 73 11.83 2.51 -5.88
CA LEU A 73 12.96 3.28 -6.40
C LEU A 73 14.28 2.48 -6.40
N HIS A 74 14.45 1.60 -5.43
CA HIS A 74 15.60 0.68 -5.41
C HIS A 74 15.57 -0.29 -6.61
N LYS A 75 14.38 -0.79 -6.96
CA LYS A 75 14.18 -1.71 -8.08
C LYS A 75 14.32 -1.03 -9.44
N TYR A 76 13.73 0.14 -9.62
CA TYR A 76 13.59 0.77 -10.93
C TYR A 76 14.48 2.01 -11.13
N GLY A 77 15.21 2.46 -10.11
CA GLY A 77 15.99 3.69 -10.12
C GLY A 77 15.17 4.91 -9.73
N GLN A 78 15.86 6.05 -9.53
CA GLN A 78 15.24 7.31 -9.13
C GLN A 78 14.42 7.95 -10.25
N ASN A 79 14.72 7.68 -11.51
CA ASN A 79 13.97 8.15 -12.67
C ASN A 79 13.07 7.03 -13.17
N LEU A 80 11.76 7.20 -13.00
CA LEU A 80 10.73 6.25 -13.41
C LEU A 80 10.13 6.57 -14.80
N SER A 81 10.73 7.50 -15.57
CA SER A 81 10.27 7.85 -16.92
C SER A 81 10.23 6.60 -17.82
N GLY A 82 9.12 6.43 -18.51
CA GLY A 82 8.87 5.25 -19.36
C GLY A 82 8.38 4.01 -18.62
N LYS A 83 8.28 4.06 -17.29
CA LYS A 83 7.70 2.96 -16.48
C LYS A 83 6.22 3.20 -16.21
N THR A 84 5.45 2.14 -16.25
CA THR A 84 4.01 2.14 -15.96
C THR A 84 3.74 1.21 -14.78
N PHE A 85 3.04 1.72 -13.78
CA PHE A 85 2.72 1.03 -12.54
C PHE A 85 1.23 0.72 -12.48
N ALA A 86 0.86 -0.56 -12.43
CA ALA A 86 -0.50 -0.98 -12.19
C ALA A 86 -0.80 -0.90 -10.69
N VAL A 87 -1.81 -0.13 -10.29
CA VAL A 87 -2.18 0.05 -8.88
C VAL A 87 -3.54 -0.57 -8.61
N TRP A 88 -3.58 -1.52 -7.71
CA TRP A 88 -4.79 -2.13 -7.17
C TRP A 88 -5.09 -1.61 -5.79
N GLY A 89 -6.18 -0.85 -5.67
CA GLY A 89 -6.64 -0.24 -4.44
C GLY A 89 -6.15 1.19 -4.22
N LEU A 90 -7.08 2.10 -4.02
CA LEU A 90 -6.85 3.54 -3.81
C LEU A 90 -7.38 4.01 -2.47
N THR A 91 -8.45 3.37 -1.97
CA THR A 91 -9.10 3.69 -0.69
C THR A 91 -8.22 3.27 0.49
N PHE A 92 -8.39 3.91 1.64
CA PHE A 92 -7.57 3.61 2.82
C PHE A 92 -7.83 2.22 3.44
N LYS A 93 -8.98 1.63 3.14
CA LYS A 93 -9.39 0.25 3.49
C LYS A 93 -10.48 -0.25 2.54
N PRO A 94 -10.74 -1.56 2.48
CA PRO A 94 -11.83 -2.10 1.67
C PRO A 94 -13.22 -1.69 2.18
N LYS A 95 -14.24 -1.88 1.34
CA LYS A 95 -15.66 -1.62 1.59
C LYS A 95 -16.02 -0.14 1.85
N THR A 96 -15.20 0.80 1.42
CA THR A 96 -15.46 2.24 1.47
C THR A 96 -14.97 2.91 0.20
N ASN A 97 -15.46 4.11 -0.08
CA ASN A 97 -14.93 5.02 -1.09
C ASN A 97 -13.98 6.08 -0.51
N ASP A 98 -13.74 6.06 0.81
CA ASP A 98 -12.94 7.08 1.50
C ASP A 98 -11.46 6.95 1.17
N MET A 99 -10.90 8.01 0.61
CA MET A 99 -9.49 8.13 0.25
C MET A 99 -8.70 9.07 1.17
N ARG A 100 -9.37 9.67 2.17
CA ARG A 100 -8.70 10.62 3.07
C ARG A 100 -7.52 9.97 3.77
N MET A 101 -6.36 10.60 3.67
CA MET A 101 -5.10 10.08 4.24
C MET A 101 -4.73 8.66 3.79
N SER A 102 -5.30 8.16 2.68
CA SER A 102 -4.92 6.86 2.12
C SER A 102 -3.42 6.83 1.79
N PRO A 103 -2.70 5.78 2.17
CA PRO A 103 -1.30 5.58 1.78
C PRO A 103 -1.10 5.60 0.25
N ALA A 104 -2.11 5.19 -0.52
CA ALA A 104 -2.08 5.22 -1.97
C ALA A 104 -1.82 6.63 -2.52
N ILE A 105 -2.33 7.68 -1.87
CA ILE A 105 -2.10 9.07 -2.31
C ILE A 105 -0.61 9.41 -2.27
N THR A 106 0.07 9.10 -1.17
CA THR A 106 1.51 9.38 -1.02
C THR A 106 2.33 8.58 -2.03
N ILE A 107 2.00 7.30 -2.22
CA ILE A 107 2.75 6.41 -3.12
C ILE A 107 2.56 6.83 -4.58
N ILE A 108 1.33 7.06 -5.02
CA ILE A 108 1.05 7.46 -6.40
C ILE A 108 1.69 8.81 -6.72
N ASN A 109 1.58 9.80 -5.81
CA ASN A 109 2.21 11.09 -6.02
C ASN A 109 3.74 10.94 -6.19
N ALA A 110 4.40 10.15 -5.35
CA ALA A 110 5.82 9.89 -5.49
C ALA A 110 6.16 9.22 -6.84
N LEU A 111 5.37 8.26 -7.30
CA LEU A 111 5.58 7.65 -8.62
C LEU A 111 5.51 8.68 -9.75
N LEU A 112 4.52 9.58 -9.69
CA LEU A 112 4.33 10.65 -10.67
C LEU A 112 5.47 11.69 -10.60
N GLU A 113 5.89 12.08 -9.40
CA GLU A 113 7.01 13.01 -9.17
C GLU A 113 8.33 12.48 -9.74
N HIS A 114 8.55 11.15 -9.69
CA HIS A 114 9.69 10.49 -10.29
C HIS A 114 9.52 10.20 -11.80
N GLY A 115 8.43 10.67 -12.44
CA GLY A 115 8.17 10.55 -13.88
C GLY A 115 7.48 9.26 -14.32
N GLY A 116 7.03 8.43 -13.38
CA GLY A 116 6.30 7.19 -13.66
C GLY A 116 4.87 7.45 -14.14
N LYS A 117 4.31 6.50 -14.89
CA LYS A 117 2.88 6.48 -15.27
C LYS A 117 2.13 5.50 -14.37
N VAL A 118 0.89 5.84 -14.03
CA VAL A 118 0.05 5.00 -13.16
C VAL A 118 -1.24 4.63 -13.88
N GLN A 119 -1.57 3.33 -13.86
CA GLN A 119 -2.87 2.76 -14.24
C GLN A 119 -3.50 2.19 -12.98
N ALA A 120 -4.62 2.75 -12.54
CA ALA A 120 -5.18 2.41 -11.23
C ALA A 120 -6.59 1.86 -11.32
N TYR A 121 -6.88 0.88 -10.47
CA TYR A 121 -8.21 0.35 -10.25
C TYR A 121 -8.56 0.29 -8.76
N ASP A 122 -9.75 0.73 -8.42
CA ASP A 122 -10.35 0.55 -7.10
C ASP A 122 -11.87 0.35 -7.25
N PRO A 123 -12.48 -0.62 -6.56
CA PRO A 123 -13.92 -0.93 -6.70
C PRO A 123 -14.86 0.22 -6.35
N LYS A 124 -14.42 1.18 -5.49
CA LYS A 124 -15.28 2.26 -4.99
C LYS A 124 -14.60 3.64 -4.94
N GLY A 125 -13.28 3.72 -5.01
CA GLY A 125 -12.51 4.96 -4.85
C GLY A 125 -12.44 5.85 -6.10
N PHE A 126 -12.99 5.39 -7.21
CA PHE A 126 -12.81 5.98 -8.53
C PHE A 126 -13.18 7.47 -8.62
N GLU A 127 -14.37 7.86 -8.14
CA GLU A 127 -14.83 9.26 -8.22
C GLU A 127 -13.96 10.20 -7.36
N GLN A 128 -13.58 9.75 -6.17
CA GLN A 128 -12.68 10.54 -5.32
C GLN A 128 -11.27 10.63 -5.92
N ALA A 129 -10.78 9.55 -6.50
CA ALA A 129 -9.50 9.53 -7.19
C ALA A 129 -9.43 10.55 -8.32
N LYS A 130 -10.50 10.69 -9.11
CA LYS A 130 -10.60 11.71 -10.16
C LYS A 130 -10.52 13.14 -9.62
N THR A 131 -11.03 13.41 -8.43
CA THR A 131 -10.90 14.76 -7.83
C THR A 131 -9.45 15.06 -7.44
N ILE A 132 -8.66 14.03 -7.10
CA ILE A 132 -7.26 14.16 -6.64
C ILE A 132 -6.31 14.28 -7.84
N TRP A 133 -6.39 13.34 -8.77
CA TRP A 133 -5.39 13.22 -9.84
C TRP A 133 -5.88 13.68 -11.22
N LYS A 134 -7.19 13.90 -11.39
CA LYS A 134 -7.79 14.28 -12.68
C LYS A 134 -7.32 13.34 -13.80
N ASP A 135 -6.60 13.84 -14.77
CA ASP A 135 -6.03 13.17 -15.93
C ASP A 135 -4.57 12.74 -15.76
N LYS A 136 -3.98 12.95 -14.57
CA LYS A 136 -2.59 12.58 -14.30
C LYS A 136 -2.33 11.07 -14.24
N ILE A 137 -3.38 10.26 -14.01
CA ILE A 137 -3.32 8.80 -14.00
C ILE A 137 -4.39 8.22 -14.91
N THR A 138 -4.20 6.99 -15.35
CA THR A 138 -5.21 6.23 -16.07
C THR A 138 -6.11 5.48 -15.10
N TYR A 139 -7.41 5.56 -15.29
CA TYR A 139 -8.41 4.87 -14.48
C TYR A 139 -8.93 3.66 -15.24
N ALA A 140 -8.54 2.47 -14.81
CA ALA A 140 -8.96 1.22 -15.41
C ALA A 140 -10.38 0.81 -14.97
N LYS A 141 -11.12 0.14 -15.86
CA LYS A 141 -12.48 -0.34 -15.56
C LYS A 141 -12.49 -1.65 -14.77
N SER A 142 -11.37 -2.36 -14.77
CA SER A 142 -11.17 -3.59 -14.00
C SER A 142 -9.75 -3.69 -13.46
N SER A 143 -9.55 -4.56 -12.46
CA SER A 143 -8.24 -4.84 -11.91
C SER A 143 -7.26 -5.35 -12.97
N TYR A 144 -7.72 -6.21 -13.88
CA TYR A 144 -6.88 -6.74 -14.95
C TYR A 144 -6.55 -5.70 -16.03
N GLU A 145 -7.49 -4.84 -16.43
CA GLU A 145 -7.21 -3.75 -17.38
C GLU A 145 -6.07 -2.84 -16.87
N ALA A 146 -6.00 -2.62 -15.56
CA ALA A 146 -4.91 -1.85 -14.96
C ALA A 146 -3.51 -2.48 -15.16
N LEU A 147 -3.43 -3.80 -15.43
CA LEU A 147 -2.17 -4.52 -15.62
C LEU A 147 -1.63 -4.43 -17.03
N GLU A 148 -2.48 -4.07 -18.02
CA GLU A 148 -2.10 -4.11 -19.45
C GLU A 148 -0.86 -3.26 -19.74
N GLY A 149 0.23 -3.92 -20.09
CA GLY A 149 1.49 -3.29 -20.42
C GLY A 149 2.17 -2.54 -19.27
N ALA A 150 1.78 -2.80 -18.02
CA ALA A 150 2.44 -2.26 -16.85
C ALA A 150 3.79 -2.98 -16.57
N ASP A 151 4.75 -2.26 -16.01
CA ASP A 151 6.05 -2.82 -15.65
C ASP A 151 5.96 -3.66 -14.37
N CYS A 152 5.04 -3.36 -13.47
CA CYS A 152 4.75 -4.15 -12.26
C CYS A 152 3.37 -3.83 -11.70
N MET A 153 2.94 -4.63 -10.74
CA MET A 153 1.70 -4.43 -9.97
C MET A 153 2.02 -3.96 -8.55
N LEU A 154 1.27 -2.95 -8.07
CA LEU A 154 1.24 -2.50 -6.68
C LEU A 154 -0.12 -2.82 -6.06
N LEU A 155 -0.14 -3.57 -4.96
CA LEU A 155 -1.35 -3.80 -4.16
C LEU A 155 -1.32 -2.87 -2.93
N LEU A 156 -2.20 -1.87 -2.90
CA LEU A 156 -2.21 -0.85 -1.85
C LEU A 156 -3.42 -0.95 -0.90
N THR A 157 -4.51 -1.60 -1.33
CA THR A 157 -5.68 -1.86 -0.48
C THR A 157 -6.16 -3.30 -0.65
N GLU A 158 -6.45 -3.97 0.45
CA GLU A 158 -6.78 -5.40 0.51
C GLU A 158 -8.27 -5.70 0.20
N TRP A 159 -8.76 -5.28 -0.95
CA TRP A 159 -10.10 -5.64 -1.39
C TRP A 159 -10.29 -7.14 -1.55
N ASN A 160 -11.47 -7.65 -1.24
CA ASN A 160 -11.75 -9.10 -1.32
C ASN A 160 -11.51 -9.67 -2.71
N GLU A 161 -11.80 -8.92 -3.76
CA GLU A 161 -11.59 -9.36 -5.15
C GLU A 161 -10.10 -9.54 -5.49
N PHE A 162 -9.19 -8.88 -4.77
CA PHE A 162 -7.75 -9.01 -4.97
C PHE A 162 -7.14 -10.20 -4.20
N ARG A 163 -7.91 -10.89 -3.36
CA ARG A 163 -7.36 -11.96 -2.50
C ARG A 163 -6.99 -13.23 -3.26
N ARG A 164 -7.72 -13.56 -4.30
CA ARG A 164 -7.53 -14.79 -5.09
C ARG A 164 -7.64 -14.48 -6.57
N PRO A 165 -6.71 -13.66 -7.11
CA PRO A 165 -6.72 -13.36 -8.53
C PRO A 165 -6.18 -14.55 -9.32
N ASP A 166 -6.37 -14.52 -10.63
CA ASP A 166 -5.67 -15.39 -11.56
C ASP A 166 -4.23 -14.87 -11.75
N PHE A 167 -3.29 -15.51 -11.05
CA PHE A 167 -1.88 -15.11 -11.08
C PHE A 167 -1.22 -15.38 -12.43
N ASP A 168 -1.66 -16.39 -13.18
CA ASP A 168 -1.12 -16.69 -14.49
C ASP A 168 -1.50 -15.56 -15.46
N LYS A 169 -2.75 -15.13 -15.40
CA LYS A 169 -3.21 -13.94 -16.14
C LYS A 169 -2.47 -12.66 -15.75
N ILE A 170 -2.21 -12.44 -14.45
CA ILE A 170 -1.40 -11.29 -14.00
C ILE A 170 -0.02 -11.32 -14.64
N LYS A 171 0.62 -12.50 -14.64
CA LYS A 171 1.96 -12.70 -15.19
C LYS A 171 2.02 -12.42 -16.70
N ASP A 172 1.00 -12.86 -17.44
CA ASP A 172 0.92 -12.66 -18.88
C ASP A 172 0.66 -11.20 -19.28
N MET A 173 -0.03 -10.43 -18.43
CA MET A 173 -0.39 -9.03 -18.71
C MET A 173 0.71 -8.03 -18.32
N LEU A 174 1.57 -8.38 -17.37
CA LEU A 174 2.69 -7.54 -16.95
C LEU A 174 3.90 -7.71 -17.88
N LYS A 175 4.66 -6.62 -18.10
CA LYS A 175 5.95 -6.72 -18.81
C LYS A 175 6.97 -7.54 -18.04
N THR A 176 6.94 -7.44 -16.71
CA THR A 176 7.77 -8.24 -15.82
C THR A 176 6.93 -8.76 -14.64
N PRO A 177 7.12 -10.00 -14.17
CA PRO A 177 6.32 -10.58 -13.11
C PRO A 177 6.77 -10.07 -11.73
N VAL A 178 6.58 -8.77 -11.49
CA VAL A 178 6.95 -8.09 -10.25
C VAL A 178 5.70 -7.59 -9.53
N ILE A 179 5.57 -7.95 -8.26
CA ILE A 179 4.46 -7.50 -7.39
C ILE A 179 5.04 -6.80 -6.17
N PHE A 180 4.64 -5.55 -5.95
CA PHE A 180 4.83 -4.83 -4.69
C PHE A 180 3.54 -4.92 -3.87
N ASP A 181 3.59 -5.70 -2.81
CA ASP A 181 2.42 -5.91 -1.95
C ASP A 181 2.55 -5.09 -0.65
N GLY A 182 1.81 -4.00 -0.59
CA GLY A 182 1.74 -3.12 0.56
C GLY A 182 0.83 -3.63 1.70
N ARG A 183 0.19 -4.79 1.51
CA ARG A 183 -0.78 -5.34 2.46
C ARG A 183 -0.44 -6.75 2.93
N ASN A 184 0.67 -7.33 2.42
CA ASN A 184 1.07 -8.71 2.67
C ASN A 184 -0.08 -9.71 2.44
N GLN A 185 -0.83 -9.46 1.36
CA GLN A 185 -2.03 -10.22 1.02
C GLN A 185 -1.70 -11.62 0.53
N TYR A 186 -0.55 -11.78 -0.14
CA TYR A 186 -0.16 -13.03 -0.75
C TYR A 186 0.97 -13.72 0.02
N ASP A 187 1.03 -15.03 -0.12
CA ASP A 187 2.10 -15.83 0.45
C ASP A 187 3.37 -15.70 -0.39
N ALA A 188 4.47 -15.29 0.23
CA ALA A 188 5.72 -14.97 -0.46
C ALA A 188 6.34 -16.20 -1.16
N GLU A 189 6.31 -17.37 -0.50
CA GLU A 189 6.88 -18.60 -1.08
C GLU A 189 6.06 -19.06 -2.29
N ARG A 190 4.74 -18.97 -2.22
CA ARG A 190 3.85 -19.28 -3.36
C ARG A 190 4.06 -18.32 -4.52
N MET A 191 4.29 -17.04 -4.27
CA MET A 191 4.56 -16.07 -5.33
C MET A 191 5.88 -16.37 -6.00
N LYS A 192 6.92 -16.70 -5.25
CA LYS A 192 8.22 -17.14 -5.76
C LYS A 192 8.12 -18.41 -6.61
N GLN A 193 7.37 -19.43 -6.13
CA GLN A 193 7.12 -20.67 -6.88
C GLN A 193 6.39 -20.42 -8.21
N ARG A 194 5.51 -19.42 -8.27
CA ARG A 194 4.84 -18.98 -9.50
C ARG A 194 5.73 -18.13 -10.42
N GLY A 195 6.96 -17.83 -9.98
CA GLY A 195 7.94 -17.06 -10.75
C GLY A 195 7.73 -15.54 -10.67
N PHE A 196 7.08 -15.04 -9.60
CA PHE A 196 7.02 -13.61 -9.32
C PHE A 196 8.20 -13.17 -8.46
N GLU A 197 8.75 -12.01 -8.78
CA GLU A 197 9.50 -11.25 -7.81
C GLU A 197 8.49 -10.52 -6.91
N TYR A 198 8.42 -10.97 -5.67
CA TYR A 198 7.40 -10.50 -4.72
C TYR A 198 8.04 -9.68 -3.61
N ILE A 199 7.71 -8.40 -3.58
CA ILE A 199 8.27 -7.39 -2.68
C ILE A 199 7.17 -6.91 -1.73
N CYS A 200 7.31 -7.16 -0.43
CA CYS A 200 6.26 -6.88 0.54
C CYS A 200 6.76 -6.11 1.78
N VAL A 201 5.88 -5.89 2.75
CA VAL A 201 6.19 -5.13 3.97
C VAL A 201 6.84 -6.02 5.02
N GLY A 202 7.95 -5.55 5.62
CA GLY A 202 8.56 -6.18 6.78
C GLY A 202 9.13 -7.58 6.55
N ARG A 203 9.50 -7.92 5.30
CA ARG A 203 10.22 -9.16 4.95
C ARG A 203 11.49 -8.83 4.18
N LYS A 204 12.53 -9.66 4.38
CA LYS A 204 13.73 -9.65 3.51
C LYS A 204 13.42 -10.46 2.25
N TYR A 205 14.02 -10.07 1.13
CA TYR A 205 13.90 -10.71 -0.18
C TYR A 205 15.01 -11.71 -0.39
#